data_605c9bccdf52246ef18472804e0ec7ec
#
_entry.id   605c9bccdf52246ef18472804e0ec7ec
#
_cell.length_a   1.000
_cell.length_b   1.000
_cell.length_c   1.000
_cell.angle_alpha   90.00
_cell.angle_beta   90.00
_cell.angle_gamma   90.00
#
_symmetry.space_group_name_H-M   'P 1'
#
loop_
_entity.id
_entity.type
_entity.pdbx_description
1 polymer ?
#
loop_
_entity_poly.entity_id
_entity_poly.type
_entity_poly.pdbx_seq_one_letter_code
_entity_poly.pdbx_strand_id
1 'polypeptide(L)'
;ARPHTRTVEQLLNTLPFTTLSALRPHAGTLARLGCRTLGDVSALPRGGLGRRFDAASLRALDQAYGRSPLPLSWLTLPAVFDERLELPGRVETAAALLHAARTLLQALCAWLAGQHAGVESFTLRWHHGLRRQEAHAGQHTVRLSNPTRDPERLSQLLHEHLQRLTLAAPVEDISLRA
;
A
#
# COMPACT_ATOMS: atom_id res chain seq x y z
N ALA A 1 -24.58 22.65 24.81
CA ALA A 1 -24.26 23.32 23.54
C ALA A 1 -23.72 22.26 22.59
N ARG A 2 -24.40 21.99 21.46
CA ARG A 2 -23.88 21.09 20.41
C ARG A 2 -22.70 21.81 19.74
N PRO A 3 -21.56 21.14 19.51
CA PRO A 3 -20.48 21.74 18.76
C PRO A 3 -21.00 22.06 17.35
N HIS A 4 -20.86 23.30 16.91
CA HIS A 4 -21.16 23.70 15.54
C HIS A 4 -20.23 22.93 14.59
N THR A 5 -20.71 21.86 14.02
CA THR A 5 -19.97 21.06 13.05
C THR A 5 -19.85 21.91 11.77
N ARG A 6 -18.66 22.45 11.50
CA ARG A 6 -18.37 23.17 10.26
C ARG A 6 -18.57 22.21 9.08
N THR A 7 -19.19 22.69 8.02
CA THR A 7 -19.29 21.91 6.78
C THR A 7 -17.89 21.77 6.14
N VAL A 8 -17.70 20.74 5.31
CA VAL A 8 -16.44 20.54 4.55
C VAL A 8 -16.11 21.79 3.74
N GLU A 9 -17.10 22.41 3.10
CA GLU A 9 -16.92 23.64 2.34
C GLU A 9 -16.43 24.80 3.23
N GLN A 10 -16.99 24.97 4.42
CA GLN A 10 -16.54 26.00 5.36
C GLN A 10 -15.10 25.78 5.81
N LEU A 11 -14.68 24.52 5.98
CA LEU A 11 -13.30 24.18 6.32
C LEU A 11 -12.37 24.49 5.13
N LEU A 12 -12.73 24.05 3.92
CA LEU A 12 -11.95 24.32 2.71
C LEU A 12 -11.76 25.81 2.48
N ASN A 13 -12.79 26.63 2.69
CA ASN A 13 -12.74 28.07 2.51
C ASN A 13 -11.70 28.76 3.40
N THR A 14 -11.31 28.15 4.52
CA THR A 14 -10.28 28.71 5.42
C THR A 14 -8.86 28.30 5.08
N LEU A 15 -8.67 27.30 4.23
CA LEU A 15 -7.34 26.79 3.87
C LEU A 15 -6.62 27.76 2.92
N PRO A 16 -5.30 27.93 3.06
CA PRO A 16 -4.50 28.66 2.09
C PRO A 16 -4.66 28.06 0.70
N PHE A 17 -4.81 28.89 -0.34
CA PHE A 17 -4.97 28.38 -1.71
C PHE A 17 -3.77 27.54 -2.19
N THR A 18 -2.58 27.75 -1.60
CA THR A 18 -1.35 26.98 -1.89
C THR A 18 -1.43 25.52 -1.45
N THR A 19 -2.42 25.15 -0.63
CA THR A 19 -2.71 23.76 -0.26
C THR A 19 -3.06 22.93 -1.49
N LEU A 20 -3.72 23.56 -2.48
CA LEU A 20 -4.02 22.92 -3.75
C LEU A 20 -2.82 23.10 -4.70
N SER A 21 -2.11 22.00 -4.96
CA SER A 21 -0.86 22.02 -5.75
C SER A 21 -1.02 22.64 -7.13
N ALA A 22 -2.19 22.42 -7.77
CA ALA A 22 -2.51 23.00 -9.08
C ALA A 22 -2.57 24.55 -9.08
N LEU A 23 -2.79 25.19 -7.93
CA LEU A 23 -2.85 26.64 -7.81
C LEU A 23 -1.48 27.28 -7.51
N ARG A 24 -0.48 26.50 -7.09
CA ARG A 24 0.86 27.00 -6.73
C ARG A 24 1.55 27.76 -7.86
N PRO A 25 1.52 27.30 -9.14
CA PRO A 25 2.12 28.05 -10.24
C PRO A 25 1.52 29.45 -10.44
N HIS A 26 0.28 29.64 -10.01
CA HIS A 26 -0.47 30.90 -10.13
C HIS A 26 -0.44 31.75 -8.87
N ALA A 27 0.36 31.39 -7.86
CA ALA A 27 0.38 32.06 -6.55
C ALA A 27 0.60 33.57 -6.63
N GLY A 28 1.54 34.02 -7.45
CA GLY A 28 1.80 35.47 -7.64
C GLY A 28 0.63 36.21 -8.21
N THR A 29 -0.11 35.61 -9.13
CA THR A 29 -1.29 36.24 -9.75
C THR A 29 -2.47 36.28 -8.77
N LEU A 30 -2.71 35.18 -8.05
CA LEU A 30 -3.76 35.09 -7.05
C LEU A 30 -3.52 36.05 -5.87
N ALA A 31 -2.27 36.20 -5.42
CA ALA A 31 -1.92 37.14 -4.38
C ALA A 31 -2.17 38.61 -4.81
N ARG A 32 -1.85 38.95 -6.05
CA ARG A 32 -2.17 40.30 -6.59
C ARG A 32 -3.67 40.58 -6.71
N LEU A 33 -4.49 39.53 -6.87
CA LEU A 33 -5.95 39.62 -6.85
C LEU A 33 -6.52 39.65 -5.42
N GLY A 34 -5.66 39.63 -4.38
CA GLY A 34 -6.06 39.69 -2.99
C GLY A 34 -6.45 38.33 -2.40
N CYS A 35 -6.31 37.25 -3.15
CA CYS A 35 -6.66 35.91 -2.66
C CYS A 35 -5.61 35.38 -1.69
N ARG A 36 -6.04 34.83 -0.56
CA ARG A 36 -5.21 34.16 0.44
C ARG A 36 -5.66 32.72 0.67
N THR A 37 -6.97 32.47 0.57
CA THR A 37 -7.61 31.20 0.88
C THR A 37 -8.24 30.57 -0.37
N LEU A 38 -8.59 29.27 -0.27
CA LEU A 38 -9.38 28.58 -1.30
C LEU A 38 -10.77 29.22 -1.45
N GLY A 39 -11.34 29.74 -0.36
CA GLY A 39 -12.60 30.49 -0.39
C GLY A 39 -12.51 31.74 -1.26
N ASP A 40 -11.43 32.54 -1.13
CA ASP A 40 -11.21 33.74 -1.95
C ASP A 40 -11.13 33.37 -3.44
N VAL A 41 -10.39 32.31 -3.78
CA VAL A 41 -10.28 31.81 -5.16
C VAL A 41 -11.61 31.30 -5.69
N SER A 42 -12.36 30.57 -4.86
CA SER A 42 -13.69 30.04 -5.24
C SER A 42 -14.72 31.13 -5.48
N ALA A 43 -14.58 32.30 -4.83
CA ALA A 43 -15.45 33.45 -4.98
C ALA A 43 -15.18 34.27 -6.25
N LEU A 44 -14.04 34.05 -6.93
CA LEU A 44 -13.74 34.76 -8.17
C LEU A 44 -14.69 34.33 -9.31
N PRO A 45 -15.05 35.28 -10.21
CA PRO A 45 -15.89 34.94 -11.35
C PRO A 45 -15.27 33.85 -12.23
N ARG A 46 -15.99 32.75 -12.46
CA ARG A 46 -15.50 31.56 -13.21
C ARG A 46 -15.01 31.91 -14.62
N GLY A 47 -15.69 32.83 -15.32
CA GLY A 47 -15.24 33.31 -16.64
C GLY A 47 -13.90 34.02 -16.62
N GLY A 48 -13.57 34.69 -15.51
CA GLY A 48 -12.26 35.32 -15.29
C GLY A 48 -11.19 34.30 -14.97
N LEU A 49 -11.53 33.29 -14.19
CA LEU A 49 -10.64 32.17 -13.85
C LEU A 49 -10.25 31.37 -15.11
N GLY A 50 -11.23 31.01 -15.97
CA GLY A 50 -11.00 30.22 -17.17
C GLY A 50 -10.14 30.90 -18.24
N ARG A 51 -10.02 32.22 -18.22
CA ARG A 51 -9.18 33.00 -19.15
C ARG A 51 -7.75 33.20 -18.64
N ARG A 52 -7.53 33.14 -17.33
CA ARG A 52 -6.25 33.49 -16.68
C ARG A 52 -5.51 32.30 -16.12
N PHE A 53 -6.22 31.24 -15.87
CA PHE A 53 -5.68 29.99 -15.30
C PHE A 53 -5.93 28.82 -16.24
N ASP A 54 -5.10 27.78 -16.14
CA ASP A 54 -5.25 26.58 -16.94
C ASP A 54 -6.49 25.75 -16.53
N ALA A 55 -6.92 24.88 -17.44
CA ALA A 55 -8.04 23.98 -17.19
C ALA A 55 -7.79 22.98 -16.05
N ALA A 56 -6.50 22.68 -15.76
CA ALA A 56 -6.12 21.77 -14.67
C ALA A 56 -6.38 22.42 -13.31
N SER A 57 -6.05 23.71 -13.15
CA SER A 57 -6.30 24.48 -11.93
C SER A 57 -7.79 24.59 -11.62
N LEU A 58 -8.63 24.87 -12.64
CA LEU A 58 -10.08 24.93 -12.48
C LEU A 58 -10.67 23.56 -12.11
N ARG A 59 -10.22 22.52 -12.78
CA ARG A 59 -10.67 21.14 -12.49
C ARG A 59 -10.30 20.75 -11.07
N ALA A 60 -9.07 21.02 -10.63
CA ALA A 60 -8.63 20.71 -9.28
C ALA A 60 -9.44 21.46 -8.22
N LEU A 61 -9.80 22.72 -8.47
CA LEU A 61 -10.66 23.50 -7.60
C LEU A 61 -12.07 22.89 -7.53
N ASP A 62 -12.65 22.51 -8.68
CA ASP A 62 -13.96 21.89 -8.75
C ASP A 62 -13.99 20.51 -8.06
N GLN A 63 -12.92 19.73 -8.21
CA GLN A 63 -12.76 18.44 -7.53
C GLN A 63 -12.65 18.63 -6.01
N ALA A 64 -11.87 19.61 -5.55
CA ALA A 64 -11.73 19.92 -4.13
C ALA A 64 -13.07 20.25 -3.47
N TYR A 65 -13.95 20.99 -4.18
CA TYR A 65 -15.29 21.34 -3.71
C TYR A 65 -16.39 20.33 -4.07
N GLY A 66 -16.03 19.18 -4.63
CA GLY A 66 -17.00 18.14 -5.01
C GLY A 66 -17.90 18.52 -6.20
N ARG A 67 -17.57 19.58 -6.94
CA ARG A 67 -18.32 20.03 -8.12
C ARG A 67 -18.00 19.20 -9.37
N SER A 68 -16.89 18.46 -9.34
CA SER A 68 -16.44 17.54 -10.37
C SER A 68 -15.95 16.25 -9.73
N PRO A 69 -16.23 15.07 -10.30
CA PRO A 69 -15.73 13.81 -9.76
C PRO A 69 -14.21 13.76 -9.83
N LEU A 70 -13.59 13.24 -8.78
CA LEU A 70 -12.16 12.87 -8.77
C LEU A 70 -12.07 11.37 -9.04
N PRO A 71 -11.68 10.94 -10.25
CA PRO A 71 -11.49 9.52 -10.53
C PRO A 71 -10.26 9.04 -9.78
N LEU A 72 -10.46 8.38 -8.65
CA LEU A 72 -9.41 7.72 -7.89
C LEU A 72 -9.21 6.32 -8.44
N SER A 73 -7.97 5.98 -8.76
CA SER A 73 -7.59 4.58 -8.99
C SER A 73 -7.50 3.89 -7.64
N TRP A 74 -8.47 3.06 -7.32
CA TRP A 74 -8.47 2.29 -6.09
C TRP A 74 -7.41 1.20 -6.17
N LEU A 75 -6.62 1.08 -5.12
CA LEU A 75 -5.74 -0.07 -4.95
C LEU A 75 -6.61 -1.30 -4.64
N THR A 76 -6.52 -2.31 -5.49
CA THR A 76 -7.15 -3.60 -5.25
C THR A 76 -6.06 -4.59 -4.86
N LEU A 77 -6.31 -5.32 -3.77
CA LEU A 77 -5.41 -6.40 -3.38
C LEU A 77 -5.47 -7.52 -4.43
N PRO A 78 -4.35 -8.17 -4.76
CA PRO A 78 -4.34 -9.31 -5.67
C PRO A 78 -5.22 -10.43 -5.11
N ALA A 79 -5.82 -11.24 -5.99
CA ALA A 79 -6.69 -12.36 -5.59
C ALA A 79 -5.92 -13.50 -4.92
N VAL A 80 -4.62 -13.58 -5.15
CA VAL A 80 -3.72 -14.60 -4.59
C VAL A 80 -2.54 -13.86 -3.95
N PHE A 81 -2.14 -14.29 -2.78
CA PHE A 81 -0.88 -13.84 -2.18
C PHE A 81 0.28 -14.63 -2.79
N ASP A 82 1.21 -13.93 -3.43
CA ASP A 82 2.43 -14.53 -4.00
C ASP A 82 3.56 -13.49 -3.93
N GLU A 83 4.30 -13.51 -2.83
CA GLU A 83 5.35 -12.54 -2.53
C GLU A 83 6.70 -13.21 -2.46
N ARG A 84 7.74 -12.51 -2.94
CA ARG A 84 9.12 -12.95 -2.95
C ARG A 84 10.00 -12.00 -2.15
N LEU A 85 10.96 -12.56 -1.43
CA LEU A 85 11.96 -11.83 -0.66
C LEU A 85 13.36 -12.31 -1.05
N GLU A 86 14.17 -11.39 -1.58
CA GLU A 86 15.60 -11.60 -1.76
C GLU A 86 16.29 -11.46 -0.40
N LEU A 87 17.16 -12.41 -0.08
CA LEU A 87 17.83 -12.42 1.21
C LEU A 87 19.11 -11.57 1.14
N PRO A 88 19.43 -10.77 2.17
CA PRO A 88 20.62 -9.91 2.18
C PRO A 88 21.94 -10.71 2.21
N GLY A 89 21.86 -12.01 2.42
CA GLY A 89 22.97 -12.94 2.45
C GLY A 89 22.49 -14.37 2.31
N ARG A 90 23.42 -15.29 2.06
CA ARG A 90 23.15 -16.73 1.90
C ARG A 90 22.68 -17.34 3.22
N VAL A 91 21.54 -18.01 3.19
CA VAL A 91 20.96 -18.68 4.35
C VAL A 91 21.22 -20.19 4.24
N GLU A 92 21.91 -20.74 5.24
CA GLU A 92 22.36 -22.14 5.26
C GLU A 92 21.60 -22.98 6.30
N THR A 93 20.81 -22.34 7.17
CA THR A 93 20.11 -23.05 8.27
C THR A 93 18.61 -22.84 8.23
N ALA A 94 17.86 -23.84 8.65
CA ALA A 94 16.41 -23.76 8.79
C ALA A 94 15.95 -22.64 9.74
N ALA A 95 16.72 -22.35 10.79
CA ALA A 95 16.42 -21.27 11.72
C ALA A 95 16.54 -19.88 11.06
N ALA A 96 17.57 -19.66 10.27
CA ALA A 96 17.74 -18.42 9.52
C ALA A 96 16.68 -18.30 8.41
N LEU A 97 16.31 -19.39 7.76
CA LEU A 97 15.22 -19.45 6.78
C LEU A 97 13.88 -19.07 7.42
N LEU A 98 13.58 -19.58 8.62
CA LEU A 98 12.39 -19.20 9.37
C LEU A 98 12.38 -17.72 9.72
N HIS A 99 13.53 -17.18 10.13
CA HIS A 99 13.63 -15.76 10.46
C HIS A 99 13.26 -14.88 9.25
N ALA A 100 13.79 -15.19 8.07
CA ALA A 100 13.45 -14.51 6.84
C ALA A 100 11.97 -14.70 6.46
N ALA A 101 11.43 -15.92 6.59
CA ALA A 101 10.05 -16.26 6.26
C ALA A 101 9.03 -15.50 7.14
N ARG A 102 9.40 -15.09 8.36
CA ARG A 102 8.52 -14.26 9.22
C ARG A 102 8.08 -12.96 8.57
N THR A 103 8.95 -12.33 7.79
CA THR A 103 8.60 -11.11 7.04
C THR A 103 7.48 -11.39 6.03
N LEU A 104 7.57 -12.49 5.30
CA LEU A 104 6.53 -12.90 4.34
C LEU A 104 5.24 -13.34 5.05
N LEU A 105 5.33 -14.00 6.21
CA LEU A 105 4.16 -14.35 7.00
C LEU A 105 3.44 -13.12 7.56
N GLN A 106 4.16 -12.08 7.98
CA GLN A 106 3.56 -10.82 8.39
C GLN A 106 2.84 -10.13 7.22
N ALA A 107 3.46 -10.11 6.03
CA ALA A 107 2.84 -9.57 4.82
C ALA A 107 1.57 -10.37 4.44
N LEU A 108 1.61 -11.72 4.51
CA LEU A 108 0.45 -12.58 4.32
C LEU A 108 -0.67 -12.24 5.30
N CYS A 109 -0.36 -12.09 6.59
CA CYS A 109 -1.37 -11.76 7.61
C CYS A 109 -2.00 -10.38 7.37
N ALA A 110 -1.21 -9.39 6.94
CA ALA A 110 -1.71 -8.08 6.57
C ALA A 110 -2.63 -8.14 5.34
N TRP A 111 -2.26 -8.90 4.31
CA TRP A 111 -3.09 -9.14 3.13
C TRP A 111 -4.41 -9.84 3.50
N LEU A 112 -4.36 -10.91 4.31
CA LEU A 112 -5.54 -11.62 4.82
C LEU A 112 -6.46 -10.70 5.64
N ALA A 113 -5.88 -9.79 6.43
CA ALA A 113 -6.66 -8.81 7.18
C ALA A 113 -7.44 -7.87 6.25
N GLY A 114 -6.81 -7.41 5.16
CA GLY A 114 -7.47 -6.60 4.13
C GLY A 114 -8.59 -7.33 3.38
N GLN A 115 -8.49 -8.67 3.27
CA GLN A 115 -9.51 -9.54 2.67
C GLN A 115 -10.56 -10.03 3.68
N HIS A 116 -10.43 -9.70 4.96
CA HIS A 116 -11.24 -10.26 6.05
C HIS A 116 -11.26 -11.79 6.08
N ALA A 117 -10.15 -12.43 5.71
CA ALA A 117 -10.01 -13.86 5.53
C ALA A 117 -8.99 -14.48 6.49
N GLY A 118 -8.93 -15.80 6.51
CA GLY A 118 -7.87 -16.61 7.10
C GLY A 118 -7.31 -17.58 6.06
N VAL A 119 -6.06 -18.01 6.24
CA VAL A 119 -5.42 -18.98 5.36
C VAL A 119 -5.63 -20.40 5.89
N GLU A 120 -5.93 -21.35 4.99
CA GLU A 120 -6.01 -22.79 5.26
C GLU A 120 -4.75 -23.53 4.83
N SER A 121 -4.02 -22.97 3.87
CA SER A 121 -2.73 -23.51 3.45
C SER A 121 -1.85 -22.43 2.85
N PHE A 122 -0.54 -22.55 3.05
CA PHE A 122 0.44 -21.71 2.38
C PHE A 122 1.69 -22.52 2.03
N THR A 123 2.39 -22.11 0.99
CA THR A 123 3.59 -22.75 0.48
C THR A 123 4.76 -21.80 0.56
N LEU A 124 5.77 -22.16 1.33
CA LEU A 124 7.08 -21.50 1.31
C LEU A 124 7.95 -22.20 0.26
N ARG A 125 8.57 -21.42 -0.60
CA ARG A 125 9.55 -21.88 -1.59
C ARG A 125 10.88 -21.18 -1.32
N TRP A 126 11.98 -21.85 -1.62
CA TRP A 126 13.32 -21.29 -1.51
C TRP A 126 14.17 -21.71 -2.71
N HIS A 127 15.06 -20.84 -3.12
CA HIS A 127 15.90 -21.03 -4.29
C HIS A 127 17.38 -20.95 -3.90
N HIS A 128 18.17 -21.80 -4.52
CA HIS A 128 19.62 -21.90 -4.33
C HIS A 128 20.31 -21.27 -5.54
N GLY A 129 20.78 -20.00 -5.41
CA GLY A 129 21.56 -19.29 -6.43
C GLY A 129 20.75 -18.51 -7.45
N LEU A 130 21.46 -17.57 -8.12
CA LEU A 130 20.91 -16.59 -9.07
C LEU A 130 20.38 -17.19 -10.38
N ARG A 131 20.68 -18.44 -10.68
CA ARG A 131 20.17 -19.10 -11.88
C ARG A 131 18.85 -19.78 -11.58
N ARG A 132 17.78 -19.23 -12.17
CA ARG A 132 16.39 -19.74 -12.18
C ARG A 132 16.22 -21.15 -12.76
N GLN A 133 17.12 -22.08 -12.51
CA GLN A 133 16.87 -23.47 -12.87
C GLN A 133 16.01 -24.09 -11.76
N GLU A 134 14.76 -24.40 -12.07
CA GLU A 134 13.75 -25.02 -11.19
C GLU A 134 14.27 -26.33 -10.53
N ALA A 135 15.32 -26.91 -11.05
CA ALA A 135 15.94 -28.15 -10.55
C ALA A 135 16.54 -28.07 -9.13
N HIS A 136 16.71 -26.86 -8.57
CA HIS A 136 17.33 -26.66 -7.25
C HIS A 136 16.46 -25.86 -6.29
N ALA A 137 15.18 -25.72 -6.57
CA ALA A 137 14.22 -25.09 -5.68
C ALA A 137 13.65 -26.10 -4.68
N GLY A 138 13.60 -25.72 -3.41
CA GLY A 138 12.86 -26.46 -2.40
C GLY A 138 11.52 -25.78 -2.12
N GLN A 139 10.53 -26.55 -1.68
CA GLN A 139 9.26 -26.01 -1.23
C GLN A 139 8.67 -26.84 -0.10
N HIS A 140 7.90 -26.17 0.75
CA HIS A 140 7.12 -26.81 1.79
C HIS A 140 5.74 -26.19 1.91
N THR A 141 4.69 -27.03 1.94
CA THR A 141 3.31 -26.60 2.11
C THR A 141 2.83 -26.92 3.51
N VAL A 142 2.43 -25.90 4.24
CA VAL A 142 1.78 -26.02 5.55
C VAL A 142 0.27 -26.00 5.33
N ARG A 143 -0.44 -26.98 5.89
CA ARG A 143 -1.91 -27.04 5.88
C ARG A 143 -2.42 -26.91 7.32
N LEU A 144 -3.50 -26.16 7.48
CA LEU A 144 -4.11 -25.87 8.77
C LEU A 144 -5.48 -26.54 8.86
N SER A 145 -5.83 -27.03 10.04
CA SER A 145 -7.16 -27.59 10.29
C SER A 145 -8.24 -26.53 10.38
N ASN A 146 -7.87 -25.30 10.77
CA ASN A 146 -8.77 -24.16 10.85
C ASN A 146 -8.10 -22.94 10.22
N PRO A 147 -8.83 -22.13 9.43
CA PRO A 147 -8.30 -20.91 8.85
C PRO A 147 -7.81 -19.95 9.95
N THR A 148 -6.64 -19.37 9.76
CA THR A 148 -6.10 -18.36 10.68
C THR A 148 -5.34 -17.27 9.92
N ARG A 149 -5.17 -16.12 10.58
CA ARG A 149 -4.28 -15.02 10.18
C ARG A 149 -3.38 -14.58 11.33
N ASP A 150 -3.20 -15.42 12.32
CA ASP A 150 -2.30 -15.17 13.44
C ASP A 150 -0.85 -15.45 13.03
N PRO A 151 0.03 -14.44 12.96
CA PRO A 151 1.41 -14.61 12.51
C PRO A 151 2.23 -15.50 13.43
N GLU A 152 1.95 -15.50 14.73
CA GLU A 152 2.69 -16.33 15.69
C GLU A 152 2.37 -17.80 15.46
N ARG A 153 1.07 -18.14 15.29
CA ARG A 153 0.64 -19.50 15.00
C ARG A 153 1.18 -20.00 13.67
N LEU A 154 1.14 -19.19 12.60
CA LEU A 154 1.70 -19.53 11.30
C LEU A 154 3.22 -19.75 11.38
N SER A 155 3.93 -18.90 12.13
CA SER A 155 5.37 -19.01 12.34
C SER A 155 5.73 -20.28 13.14
N GLN A 156 4.94 -20.62 14.16
CA GLN A 156 5.15 -21.84 14.96
C GLN A 156 4.98 -23.09 14.09
N LEU A 157 3.90 -23.18 13.33
CA LEU A 157 3.66 -24.31 12.43
C LEU A 157 4.77 -24.46 11.39
N LEU A 158 5.18 -23.34 10.78
CA LEU A 158 6.30 -23.37 9.84
C LEU A 158 7.60 -23.82 10.51
N HIS A 159 7.86 -23.38 11.73
CA HIS A 159 9.03 -23.80 12.52
C HIS A 159 9.07 -25.32 12.75
N GLU A 160 7.95 -25.91 13.18
CA GLU A 160 7.84 -27.37 13.40
C GLU A 160 8.18 -28.17 12.13
N HIS A 161 7.79 -27.66 10.97
CA HIS A 161 8.11 -28.28 9.70
C HIS A 161 9.57 -28.08 9.30
N LEU A 162 10.09 -26.86 9.46
CA LEU A 162 11.46 -26.54 9.07
C LEU A 162 12.52 -27.18 9.97
N GLN A 163 12.22 -27.47 11.24
CA GLN A 163 13.16 -28.16 12.16
C GLN A 163 13.68 -29.48 11.61
N ARG A 164 12.92 -30.16 10.77
CA ARG A 164 13.27 -31.46 10.15
C ARG A 164 13.91 -31.29 8.78
N LEU A 165 14.05 -30.05 8.32
CA LEU A 165 14.56 -29.75 6.99
C LEU A 165 16.07 -29.57 7.03
N THR A 166 16.78 -30.30 6.16
CA THR A 166 18.18 -30.04 5.85
C THR A 166 18.22 -29.34 4.49
N LEU A 167 18.77 -28.13 4.45
CA LEU A 167 18.95 -27.40 3.20
C LEU A 167 20.07 -28.05 2.37
N ALA A 168 19.79 -28.35 1.11
CA ALA A 168 20.76 -28.99 0.22
C ALA A 168 21.90 -28.05 -0.19
N ALA A 169 21.63 -26.73 -0.20
CA ALA A 169 22.59 -25.68 -0.52
C ALA A 169 22.11 -24.35 0.11
N PRO A 170 22.96 -23.30 0.17
CA PRO A 170 22.58 -22.01 0.66
C PRO A 170 21.43 -21.39 -0.15
N VAL A 171 20.46 -20.77 0.56
CA VAL A 171 19.27 -20.12 -0.01
C VAL A 171 19.58 -18.64 -0.23
N GLU A 172 19.22 -18.11 -1.39
CA GLU A 172 19.43 -16.70 -1.76
C GLU A 172 18.11 -15.91 -1.84
N ASP A 173 17.00 -16.58 -2.10
CA ASP A 173 15.67 -15.98 -2.04
C ASP A 173 14.60 -16.97 -1.60
N ILE A 174 13.50 -16.41 -1.09
CA ILE A 174 12.31 -17.16 -0.68
C ILE A 174 11.05 -16.52 -1.27
N SER A 175 10.03 -17.33 -1.48
CA SER A 175 8.70 -16.83 -1.81
C SER A 175 7.63 -17.55 -1.00
N LEU A 176 6.53 -16.85 -0.73
CA LEU A 176 5.38 -17.38 -0.01
C LEU A 176 4.13 -17.19 -0.86
N ARG A 177 3.40 -18.28 -1.05
CA ARG A 177 2.14 -18.29 -1.79
C ARG A 177 1.01 -18.85 -0.93
N ALA A 178 -0.17 -18.19 -0.99
CA ALA A 178 -1.41 -18.61 -0.33
C ALA A 178 -2.63 -18.29 -1.18
#